data_fe69caf7f82b4b31d3caedc0b15941c4
#
_entry.id   fe69caf7f82b4b31d3caedc0b15941c4
#
_cell.length_a   1.000
_cell.length_b   1.000
_cell.length_c   1.000
_cell.angle_alpha   90.00
_cell.angle_beta   90.00
_cell.angle_gamma   90.00
#
_symmetry.space_group_name_H-M   'P 1'
#
loop_
_entity.id
_entity.type
_entity.pdbx_description
1 polymer ?
#
loop_
_entity_poly.entity_id
_entity_poly.type
_entity_poly.pdbx_seq_one_letter_code
_entity_poly.pdbx_strand_id
1 'polypeptide(L)'
;MKKINTREAWLREATIEINRTLFKRSMLDTMPVIKGSNGEPMCGVDIKPVPVKDLQFNMAFSPNQRVNAKANKDSGKLDVKVKHIGLCYYDYQVGKEKFGTEIFITPNLTDPIQILGVLIHELIHAMTKGAGHKGAFRWIAEAVGLQKPMVATSVASDTALYDYCQKLVKKLGKPPHKKWVPASGKKQSTRMKKVSCTSHDGDEYIIYMSRTQMERGTPMCPLCPETMPLLPVDA
;
A
#
# COMPACT_ATOMS: atom_id res chain seq x y z
N MET A 1 -33.10 -0.51 -4.90
CA MET A 1 -31.69 -0.80 -4.47
C MET A 1 -31.30 0.21 -3.41
N LYS A 2 -30.68 -0.25 -2.31
CA LYS A 2 -30.18 0.62 -1.25
C LYS A 2 -29.04 1.48 -1.81
N LYS A 3 -29.11 2.80 -1.66
CA LYS A 3 -28.08 3.70 -2.18
C LYS A 3 -26.80 3.51 -1.38
N ILE A 4 -25.72 3.10 -2.02
CA ILE A 4 -24.40 2.92 -1.39
C ILE A 4 -23.70 4.27 -1.39
N ASN A 5 -23.56 4.89 -0.21
CA ASN A 5 -23.10 6.27 -0.09
C ASN A 5 -21.66 6.42 0.40
N THR A 6 -21.04 5.33 0.90
CA THR A 6 -19.65 5.37 1.38
C THR A 6 -18.80 4.32 0.67
N ARG A 7 -17.48 4.56 0.64
CA ARG A 7 -16.49 3.65 0.05
C ARG A 7 -16.48 2.32 0.78
N GLU A 8 -16.52 2.36 2.08
CA GLU A 8 -16.49 1.21 2.97
C GLU A 8 -17.76 0.37 2.80
N ALA A 9 -18.92 1.02 2.65
CA ALA A 9 -20.17 0.32 2.35
C ALA A 9 -20.12 -0.36 0.98
N TRP A 10 -19.49 0.26 -0.02
CA TRP A 10 -19.30 -0.34 -1.34
C TRP A 10 -18.40 -1.58 -1.27
N LEU A 11 -17.27 -1.50 -0.55
CA LEU A 11 -16.36 -2.63 -0.33
C LEU A 11 -17.07 -3.77 0.42
N ARG A 12 -17.89 -3.43 1.41
CA ARG A 12 -18.68 -4.41 2.17
C ARG A 12 -19.66 -5.15 1.28
N GLU A 13 -20.44 -4.46 0.46
CA GLU A 13 -21.40 -5.07 -0.48
C GLU A 13 -20.67 -5.90 -1.54
N ALA A 14 -19.54 -5.40 -2.06
CA ALA A 14 -18.68 -6.17 -2.97
C ALA A 14 -18.21 -7.48 -2.32
N THR A 15 -17.79 -7.44 -1.06
CA THR A 15 -17.31 -8.62 -0.33
C THR A 15 -18.43 -9.64 -0.11
N ILE A 16 -19.65 -9.20 0.18
CA ILE A 16 -20.81 -10.10 0.29
C ILE A 16 -20.99 -10.90 -1.01
N GLU A 17 -20.94 -10.21 -2.15
CA GLU A 17 -21.10 -10.87 -3.44
C GLU A 17 -19.91 -11.76 -3.80
N ILE A 18 -18.68 -11.33 -3.53
CA ILE A 18 -17.46 -12.10 -3.75
C ILE A 18 -17.51 -13.40 -2.93
N ASN A 19 -17.81 -13.32 -1.64
CA ASN A 19 -17.92 -14.49 -0.77
C ASN A 19 -19.00 -15.46 -1.25
N ARG A 20 -20.13 -14.94 -1.74
CA ARG A 20 -21.24 -15.75 -2.20
C ARG A 20 -20.99 -16.44 -3.54
N THR A 21 -20.26 -15.79 -4.44
CA THR A 21 -20.18 -16.21 -5.85
C THR A 21 -18.81 -16.66 -6.31
N LEU A 22 -17.74 -16.03 -5.81
CA LEU A 22 -16.37 -16.31 -6.21
C LEU A 22 -15.71 -17.33 -5.25
N PHE A 23 -15.78 -17.10 -3.96
CA PHE A 23 -15.21 -17.99 -2.94
C PHE A 23 -16.19 -19.10 -2.53
N LYS A 24 -16.69 -19.83 -3.54
CA LYS A 24 -17.62 -20.93 -3.28
C LYS A 24 -16.94 -22.06 -2.51
N ARG A 25 -17.66 -22.64 -1.57
CA ARG A 25 -17.21 -23.81 -0.80
C ARG A 25 -16.75 -24.94 -1.71
N SER A 26 -17.51 -25.23 -2.78
CA SER A 26 -17.15 -26.26 -3.76
C SER A 26 -15.77 -26.04 -4.41
N MET A 27 -15.35 -24.81 -4.63
CA MET A 27 -14.01 -24.49 -5.14
C MET A 27 -12.97 -24.68 -4.02
N LEU A 28 -13.23 -24.17 -2.83
CA LEU A 28 -12.29 -24.28 -1.70
C LEU A 28 -12.07 -25.73 -1.26
N ASP A 29 -13.09 -26.56 -1.32
CA ASP A 29 -13.02 -28.00 -0.99
C ASP A 29 -12.16 -28.81 -1.99
N THR A 30 -11.90 -28.29 -3.19
CA THR A 30 -11.00 -28.93 -4.15
C THR A 30 -9.53 -28.55 -3.93
N MET A 31 -9.23 -27.68 -2.97
CA MET A 31 -7.86 -27.29 -2.69
C MET A 31 -7.08 -28.47 -2.13
N PRO A 32 -5.92 -28.81 -2.72
CA PRO A 32 -5.07 -29.88 -2.20
C PRO A 32 -4.50 -29.49 -0.82
N VAL A 33 -4.22 -30.47 0.02
CA VAL A 33 -3.49 -30.24 1.26
C VAL A 33 -2.08 -29.76 0.92
N ILE A 34 -1.84 -28.47 1.17
CA ILE A 34 -0.54 -27.84 0.91
C ILE A 34 0.35 -28.02 2.13
N LYS A 35 1.40 -28.81 1.99
CA LYS A 35 2.36 -29.09 3.07
C LYS A 35 3.54 -28.11 3.01
N GLY A 36 4.00 -27.67 4.16
CA GLY A 36 5.24 -26.92 4.33
C GLY A 36 6.47 -27.82 4.15
N SER A 37 7.65 -27.22 4.22
CA SER A 37 8.93 -27.94 4.16
C SER A 37 9.13 -28.94 5.31
N ASN A 38 8.42 -28.77 6.41
CA ASN A 38 8.38 -29.67 7.57
C ASN A 38 7.32 -30.79 7.44
N GLY A 39 6.63 -30.90 6.31
CA GLY A 39 5.58 -31.89 6.08
C GLY A 39 4.20 -31.56 6.70
N GLU A 40 4.14 -30.53 7.55
CA GLU A 40 2.88 -30.07 8.16
C GLU A 40 2.04 -29.25 7.18
N PRO A 41 0.71 -29.23 7.32
CA PRO A 41 -0.16 -28.39 6.51
C PRO A 41 0.23 -26.91 6.68
N MET A 42 0.49 -26.21 5.58
CA MET A 42 0.85 -24.77 5.61
C MET A 42 -0.29 -23.85 6.02
N CYS A 43 -1.52 -24.35 5.95
CA CYS A 43 -2.72 -23.63 6.38
C CYS A 43 -3.67 -24.63 7.00
N GLY A 44 -4.48 -24.17 7.94
CA GLY A 44 -5.50 -24.98 8.56
C GLY A 44 -6.43 -25.64 7.54
N VAL A 45 -6.91 -26.81 7.87
CA VAL A 45 -7.74 -27.67 7.02
C VAL A 45 -9.08 -27.03 6.63
N ASP A 46 -9.48 -25.92 7.26
CA ASP A 46 -10.79 -25.26 7.09
C ASP A 46 -10.65 -23.81 6.58
N ILE A 47 -10.16 -23.68 5.34
CA ILE A 47 -10.15 -22.38 4.66
C ILE A 47 -11.57 -22.06 4.20
N LYS A 48 -12.10 -20.96 4.71
CA LYS A 48 -13.43 -20.45 4.39
C LYS A 48 -13.44 -18.93 4.28
N PRO A 49 -14.39 -18.38 3.52
CA PRO A 49 -14.56 -16.93 3.45
C PRO A 49 -14.76 -16.34 4.84
N VAL A 50 -14.06 -15.24 5.14
CA VAL A 50 -14.25 -14.53 6.40
C VAL A 50 -15.62 -13.85 6.38
N PRO A 51 -16.45 -14.04 7.42
CA PRO A 51 -17.75 -13.37 7.50
C PRO A 51 -17.59 -11.85 7.44
N VAL A 52 -18.41 -11.20 6.65
CA VAL A 52 -18.31 -9.73 6.42
C VAL A 52 -18.47 -8.92 7.72
N LYS A 53 -19.19 -9.45 8.70
CA LYS A 53 -19.32 -8.84 10.03
C LYS A 53 -18.00 -8.77 10.79
N ASP A 54 -17.06 -9.68 10.50
CA ASP A 54 -15.76 -9.80 11.15
C ASP A 54 -14.66 -9.02 10.37
N LEU A 55 -15.06 -8.32 9.29
CA LEU A 55 -14.18 -7.52 8.46
C LEU A 55 -14.46 -6.03 8.63
N GLN A 56 -13.38 -5.27 8.78
CA GLN A 56 -13.38 -3.82 8.68
C GLN A 56 -12.71 -3.39 7.37
N PHE A 57 -13.32 -2.41 6.71
CA PHE A 57 -12.83 -1.91 5.42
C PHE A 57 -12.46 -0.45 5.54
N ASN A 58 -11.27 -0.12 5.03
CA ASN A 58 -10.75 1.24 5.00
C ASN A 58 -10.25 1.58 3.60
N MET A 59 -10.82 2.60 2.98
CA MET A 59 -10.25 3.18 1.79
C MET A 59 -9.36 4.35 2.17
N ALA A 60 -8.21 4.01 2.75
CA ALA A 60 -7.25 4.92 3.36
C ALA A 60 -5.82 4.42 3.18
N PHE A 61 -4.84 5.26 3.47
CA PHE A 61 -3.47 4.79 3.62
C PHE A 61 -3.33 4.01 4.91
N SER A 62 -2.68 2.85 4.84
CA SER A 62 -2.42 2.08 6.06
C SER A 62 -1.43 2.83 6.97
N PRO A 63 -1.47 2.61 8.29
CA PRO A 63 -0.61 3.32 9.25
C PRO A 63 0.89 3.24 8.94
N ASN A 64 1.35 2.14 8.34
CA ASN A 64 2.76 1.91 8.00
C ASN A 64 3.09 2.19 6.52
N GLN A 65 2.18 2.83 5.79
CA GLN A 65 2.34 3.04 4.36
C GLN A 65 3.20 4.26 4.07
N ARG A 66 4.33 4.05 3.37
CA ARG A 66 5.12 5.16 2.84
C ARG A 66 4.48 5.67 1.54
N VAL A 67 4.08 6.91 1.56
CA VAL A 67 3.56 7.63 0.39
C VAL A 67 4.65 8.54 -0.13
N ASN A 68 5.15 8.27 -1.34
CA ASN A 68 6.09 9.14 -2.02
C ASN A 68 5.33 9.95 -3.08
N ALA A 69 5.21 11.25 -2.86
CA ALA A 69 4.65 12.17 -3.84
C ALA A 69 5.78 12.95 -4.52
N LYS A 70 5.91 12.81 -5.84
CA LYS A 70 6.83 13.62 -6.65
C LYS A 70 6.06 14.45 -7.65
N ALA A 71 6.39 15.73 -7.76
CA ALA A 71 5.87 16.55 -8.85
C ALA A 71 6.44 16.03 -10.17
N ASN A 72 5.57 15.71 -11.12
CA ASN A 72 5.98 15.43 -12.49
C ASN A 72 6.42 16.75 -13.11
N LYS A 73 7.65 16.81 -13.62
CA LYS A 73 8.26 18.03 -14.17
C LYS A 73 7.53 18.53 -15.42
N ASP A 74 6.97 17.61 -16.20
CA ASP A 74 6.39 17.93 -17.51
C ASP A 74 4.90 18.30 -17.43
N SER A 75 4.16 17.71 -16.49
CA SER A 75 2.69 17.92 -16.36
C SER A 75 2.28 18.77 -15.16
N GLY A 76 3.21 19.12 -14.26
CA GLY A 76 2.92 19.79 -12.98
C GLY A 76 2.05 18.97 -12.01
N LYS A 77 1.66 17.75 -12.39
CA LYS A 77 0.83 16.87 -11.56
C LYS A 77 1.69 16.11 -10.56
N LEU A 78 1.11 15.82 -9.40
CA LEU A 78 1.76 14.98 -8.39
C LEU A 78 1.65 13.49 -8.79
N ASP A 79 2.80 12.86 -9.01
CA ASP A 79 2.93 11.42 -9.11
C ASP A 79 3.03 10.84 -7.71
N VAL A 80 1.96 10.13 -7.30
CA VAL A 80 1.90 9.50 -5.98
C VAL A 80 2.23 8.02 -6.12
N LYS A 81 3.41 7.65 -5.66
CA LYS A 81 3.81 6.23 -5.57
C LYS A 81 3.52 5.72 -4.17
N VAL A 82 2.68 4.70 -4.10
CA VAL A 82 2.29 4.02 -2.88
C VAL A 82 2.97 2.65 -2.87
N LYS A 83 3.63 2.28 -1.79
CA LYS A 83 4.35 1.00 -1.70
C LYS A 83 3.41 -0.19 -1.75
N HIS A 84 2.25 -0.08 -1.09
CA HIS A 84 1.23 -1.12 -1.05
C HIS A 84 -0.11 -0.52 -1.46
N ILE A 85 -0.77 -1.12 -2.45
CA ILE A 85 -2.09 -0.66 -2.92
C ILE A 85 -3.23 -1.29 -2.13
N GLY A 86 -2.97 -2.43 -1.49
CA GLY A 86 -3.83 -3.10 -0.52
C GLY A 86 -3.02 -3.59 0.66
N LEU A 87 -3.68 -3.85 1.78
CA LEU A 87 -3.10 -4.45 2.97
C LEU A 87 -4.17 -5.11 3.81
N CYS A 88 -3.90 -6.32 4.30
CA CYS A 88 -4.75 -7.05 5.21
C CYS A 88 -4.04 -7.26 6.54
N TYR A 89 -4.61 -6.72 7.61
CA TYR A 89 -4.24 -7.02 8.99
C TYR A 89 -5.25 -8.04 9.55
N TYR A 90 -4.85 -9.29 9.67
CA TYR A 90 -5.69 -10.33 10.26
C TYR A 90 -5.42 -10.43 11.76
N ASP A 91 -6.50 -10.62 12.54
CA ASP A 91 -6.46 -10.72 14.00
C ASP A 91 -5.74 -9.54 14.66
N TYR A 92 -6.03 -8.31 14.16
CA TYR A 92 -5.44 -7.09 14.68
C TYR A 92 -5.81 -6.89 16.16
N GLN A 93 -4.80 -6.64 16.97
CA GLN A 93 -4.95 -6.46 18.40
C GLN A 93 -4.16 -5.23 18.88
N VAL A 94 -4.80 -4.39 19.70
CA VAL A 94 -4.17 -3.29 20.39
C VAL A 94 -4.33 -3.50 21.90
N GLY A 95 -3.25 -3.77 22.58
CA GLY A 95 -3.30 -4.15 23.99
C GLY A 95 -4.09 -5.44 24.20
N LYS A 96 -5.18 -5.39 24.95
CA LYS A 96 -6.10 -6.53 25.18
C LYS A 96 -7.31 -6.57 24.22
N GLU A 97 -7.48 -5.52 23.42
CA GLU A 97 -8.64 -5.40 22.50
C GLU A 97 -8.34 -6.07 21.17
N LYS A 98 -9.25 -6.91 20.71
CA LYS A 98 -9.20 -7.58 19.41
C LYS A 98 -10.12 -6.87 18.44
N PHE A 99 -9.59 -6.41 17.32
CA PHE A 99 -10.33 -5.65 16.30
C PHE A 99 -10.74 -6.49 15.09
N GLY A 100 -10.41 -7.78 15.08
CA GLY A 100 -10.73 -8.67 13.96
C GLY A 100 -9.78 -8.46 12.77
N THR A 101 -10.30 -8.64 11.55
CA THR A 101 -9.53 -8.49 10.32
C THR A 101 -9.83 -7.15 9.66
N GLU A 102 -8.79 -6.38 9.37
CA GLU A 102 -8.89 -5.05 8.79
C GLU A 102 -8.24 -5.02 7.40
N ILE A 103 -8.99 -4.53 6.41
CA ILE A 103 -8.56 -4.42 5.02
C ILE A 103 -8.42 -2.95 4.64
N PHE A 104 -7.24 -2.57 4.18
CA PHE A 104 -6.94 -1.26 3.63
C PHE A 104 -6.81 -1.33 2.12
N ILE A 105 -7.44 -0.40 1.42
CA ILE A 105 -7.23 -0.17 -0.01
C ILE A 105 -6.84 1.29 -0.20
N THR A 106 -5.76 1.53 -0.93
CA THR A 106 -5.27 2.90 -1.13
C THR A 106 -6.30 3.79 -1.83
N PRO A 107 -6.50 5.03 -1.34
CA PRO A 107 -7.46 5.96 -1.94
C PRO A 107 -6.99 6.55 -3.29
N ASN A 108 -5.83 6.15 -3.78
CA ASN A 108 -5.33 6.56 -5.10
C ASN A 108 -5.95 5.77 -6.25
N LEU A 109 -6.52 4.60 -5.98
CA LEU A 109 -7.20 3.80 -6.98
C LEU A 109 -8.58 4.39 -7.27
N THR A 110 -8.90 4.53 -8.55
CA THR A 110 -10.21 5.03 -9.01
C THR A 110 -10.91 4.08 -9.97
N ASP A 111 -10.16 3.18 -10.58
CA ASP A 111 -10.73 2.14 -11.43
C ASP A 111 -11.42 1.08 -10.57
N PRO A 112 -12.74 0.88 -10.74
CA PRO A 112 -13.50 -0.09 -9.95
C PRO A 112 -12.98 -1.53 -10.08
N ILE A 113 -12.47 -1.91 -11.25
CA ILE A 113 -11.96 -3.27 -11.49
C ILE A 113 -10.65 -3.48 -10.74
N GLN A 114 -9.75 -2.48 -10.75
CA GLN A 114 -8.54 -2.54 -9.95
C GLN A 114 -8.85 -2.59 -8.45
N ILE A 115 -9.82 -1.80 -7.98
CA ILE A 115 -10.26 -1.83 -6.58
C ILE A 115 -10.77 -3.23 -6.20
N LEU A 116 -11.58 -3.87 -7.06
CA LEU A 116 -12.07 -5.23 -6.83
C LEU A 116 -10.92 -6.25 -6.86
N GLY A 117 -9.98 -6.12 -7.78
CA GLY A 117 -8.80 -6.99 -7.84
C GLY A 117 -7.98 -6.95 -6.54
N VAL A 118 -7.74 -5.74 -6.02
CA VAL A 118 -7.06 -5.55 -4.73
C VAL A 118 -7.91 -6.12 -3.59
N LEU A 119 -9.21 -5.85 -3.57
CA LEU A 119 -10.11 -6.40 -2.54
C LEU A 119 -10.09 -7.92 -2.52
N ILE A 120 -10.16 -8.59 -3.68
CA ILE A 120 -10.08 -10.05 -3.79
C ILE A 120 -8.74 -10.54 -3.24
N HIS A 121 -7.63 -9.89 -3.57
CA HIS A 121 -6.31 -10.23 -3.05
C HIS A 121 -6.25 -10.16 -1.52
N GLU A 122 -6.73 -9.08 -0.93
CA GLU A 122 -6.72 -8.90 0.53
C GLU A 122 -7.69 -9.86 1.25
N LEU A 123 -8.81 -10.20 0.61
CA LEU A 123 -9.72 -11.22 1.14
C LEU A 123 -9.08 -12.62 1.16
N ILE A 124 -8.24 -12.95 0.16
CA ILE A 124 -7.49 -14.20 0.17
C ILE A 124 -6.48 -14.20 1.33
N HIS A 125 -5.81 -13.08 1.61
CA HIS A 125 -4.96 -12.95 2.80
C HIS A 125 -5.74 -13.16 4.09
N ALA A 126 -6.94 -12.59 4.20
CA ALA A 126 -7.82 -12.77 5.36
C ALA A 126 -8.22 -14.24 5.58
N MET A 127 -8.45 -15.00 4.49
CA MET A 127 -8.79 -16.42 4.57
C MET A 127 -7.58 -17.31 4.90
N THR A 128 -6.40 -16.96 4.41
CA THR A 128 -5.21 -17.84 4.43
C THR A 128 -4.17 -17.44 5.47
N LYS A 129 -4.50 -16.58 6.38
CA LYS A 129 -3.70 -16.02 7.49
C LYS A 129 -2.27 -16.56 7.58
N GLY A 130 -1.26 -15.69 7.34
CA GLY A 130 0.15 -16.06 7.46
C GLY A 130 0.76 -16.86 6.29
N ALA A 131 -0.03 -17.30 5.30
CA ALA A 131 0.50 -18.02 4.12
C ALA A 131 1.37 -17.14 3.19
N GLY A 132 1.39 -15.83 3.40
CA GLY A 132 2.00 -14.87 2.49
C GLY A 132 1.40 -14.99 1.09
N HIS A 133 2.24 -14.98 0.04
CA HIS A 133 1.79 -15.13 -1.35
C HIS A 133 2.09 -16.52 -1.93
N LYS A 134 2.23 -17.53 -1.06
CA LYS A 134 2.57 -18.92 -1.42
C LYS A 134 1.43 -19.86 -0.98
N GLY A 135 1.61 -21.13 -1.24
CA GLY A 135 0.72 -22.17 -0.74
C GLY A 135 -0.75 -21.90 -1.08
N ALA A 136 -1.60 -21.91 -0.06
CA ALA A 136 -3.04 -21.72 -0.22
C ALA A 136 -3.41 -20.37 -0.82
N PHE A 137 -2.71 -19.28 -0.47
CA PHE A 137 -2.93 -18.00 -1.11
C PHE A 137 -2.80 -18.10 -2.64
N ARG A 138 -1.65 -18.63 -3.09
CA ARG A 138 -1.37 -18.77 -4.52
C ARG A 138 -2.41 -19.63 -5.22
N TRP A 139 -2.75 -20.77 -4.61
CA TRP A 139 -3.74 -21.68 -5.19
C TRP A 139 -5.10 -20.99 -5.37
N ILE A 140 -5.61 -20.31 -4.34
CA ILE A 140 -6.89 -19.60 -4.42
C ILE A 140 -6.81 -18.45 -5.43
N ALA A 141 -5.73 -17.66 -5.41
CA ALA A 141 -5.54 -16.54 -6.33
C ALA A 141 -5.55 -17.00 -7.81
N GLU A 142 -4.85 -18.09 -8.12
CA GLU A 142 -4.86 -18.71 -9.46
C GLU A 142 -6.24 -19.29 -9.80
N ALA A 143 -6.91 -19.97 -8.87
CA ALA A 143 -8.23 -20.57 -9.07
C ALA A 143 -9.32 -19.53 -9.36
N VAL A 144 -9.25 -18.34 -8.76
CA VAL A 144 -10.18 -17.24 -9.05
C VAL A 144 -9.79 -16.43 -10.28
N GLY A 145 -8.60 -16.64 -10.85
CA GLY A 145 -8.14 -16.00 -12.08
C GLY A 145 -7.32 -14.72 -11.89
N LEU A 146 -6.78 -14.47 -10.69
CA LEU A 146 -5.82 -13.39 -10.47
C LEU A 146 -4.51 -13.68 -11.20
N GLN A 147 -3.98 -12.67 -11.90
CA GLN A 147 -2.74 -12.78 -12.67
C GLN A 147 -1.51 -12.54 -11.81
N LYS A 148 -0.41 -13.19 -12.21
CA LYS A 148 0.92 -13.00 -11.59
C LYS A 148 1.48 -11.60 -11.88
N PRO A 149 2.43 -11.10 -11.03
CA PRO A 149 3.04 -11.81 -9.90
C PRO A 149 2.15 -11.82 -8.65
N MET A 150 2.22 -12.89 -7.84
CA MET A 150 1.35 -13.09 -6.68
C MET A 150 1.44 -11.97 -5.62
N VAL A 151 2.57 -11.31 -5.50
CA VAL A 151 2.79 -10.15 -4.60
C VAL A 151 2.13 -8.84 -5.10
N ALA A 152 1.70 -8.81 -6.37
CA ALA A 152 1.09 -7.66 -7.02
C ALA A 152 0.12 -8.14 -8.11
N THR A 153 -0.87 -8.94 -7.69
CA THR A 153 -1.83 -9.53 -8.63
C THR A 153 -2.67 -8.48 -9.35
N SER A 154 -3.10 -8.82 -10.53
CA SER A 154 -3.95 -7.96 -11.37
C SER A 154 -5.12 -8.76 -11.95
N VAL A 155 -6.09 -8.05 -12.49
CA VAL A 155 -7.22 -8.59 -13.25
C VAL A 155 -6.99 -8.22 -14.71
N ALA A 156 -6.69 -9.20 -15.54
CA ALA A 156 -6.49 -8.97 -16.99
C ALA A 156 -7.82 -8.84 -17.73
N SER A 157 -7.86 -7.99 -18.75
CA SER A 157 -9.07 -7.56 -19.46
C SER A 157 -9.82 -8.67 -20.24
N ASP A 158 -9.14 -9.76 -20.54
CA ASP A 158 -9.66 -10.89 -21.34
C ASP A 158 -9.93 -12.15 -20.51
N THR A 159 -10.18 -11.99 -19.22
CA THR A 159 -10.38 -13.10 -18.29
C THR A 159 -11.80 -13.18 -17.74
N ALA A 160 -12.21 -14.39 -17.34
CA ALA A 160 -13.49 -14.59 -16.68
C ALA A 160 -13.62 -13.77 -15.37
N LEU A 161 -12.50 -13.52 -14.69
CA LEU A 161 -12.48 -12.66 -13.49
C LEU A 161 -12.78 -11.20 -13.85
N TYR A 162 -12.27 -10.70 -14.99
CA TYR A 162 -12.57 -9.36 -15.47
C TYR A 162 -14.07 -9.20 -15.75
N ASP A 163 -14.66 -10.15 -16.48
CA ASP A 163 -16.09 -10.16 -16.77
C ASP A 163 -16.93 -10.23 -15.50
N TYR A 164 -16.48 -11.02 -14.53
CA TYR A 164 -17.10 -11.07 -13.22
C TYR A 164 -17.06 -9.70 -12.54
N CYS A 165 -15.90 -9.07 -12.49
CA CYS A 165 -15.72 -7.74 -11.90
C CYS A 165 -16.59 -6.69 -12.61
N GLN A 166 -16.68 -6.72 -13.95
CA GLN A 166 -17.55 -5.82 -14.71
C GLN A 166 -19.03 -5.99 -14.33
N LYS A 167 -19.51 -7.26 -14.25
CA LYS A 167 -20.87 -7.57 -13.81
C LYS A 167 -21.14 -7.07 -12.39
N LEU A 168 -20.16 -7.23 -11.49
CA LEU A 168 -20.27 -6.76 -10.12
C LEU A 168 -20.33 -5.23 -10.04
N VAL A 169 -19.47 -4.52 -10.79
CA VAL A 169 -19.52 -3.05 -10.91
C VAL A 169 -20.85 -2.58 -11.49
N LYS A 170 -21.38 -3.27 -12.50
CA LYS A 170 -22.70 -2.95 -13.08
C LYS A 170 -23.82 -3.11 -12.04
N LYS A 171 -23.72 -4.13 -11.16
CA LYS A 171 -24.68 -4.39 -10.09
C LYS A 171 -24.62 -3.36 -8.96
N LEU A 172 -23.42 -3.02 -8.49
CA LEU A 172 -23.21 -2.15 -7.33
C LEU A 172 -23.13 -0.66 -7.67
N GLY A 173 -22.88 -0.34 -8.93
CA GLY A 173 -22.50 0.99 -9.38
C GLY A 173 -20.99 1.23 -9.16
N LYS A 174 -20.51 2.39 -9.62
CA LYS A 174 -19.13 2.83 -9.37
C LYS A 174 -18.95 3.13 -7.88
N PRO A 175 -17.78 2.83 -7.30
CA PRO A 175 -17.51 3.20 -5.91
C PRO A 175 -17.66 4.73 -5.73
N PRO A 176 -18.29 5.21 -4.65
CA PRO A 176 -18.47 6.63 -4.38
C PRO A 176 -17.16 7.26 -3.90
N HIS A 177 -16.20 7.35 -4.81
CA HIS A 177 -14.82 7.67 -4.50
C HIS A 177 -14.20 8.53 -5.60
N LYS A 178 -13.47 9.57 -5.19
CA LYS A 178 -12.59 10.34 -6.06
C LYS A 178 -11.14 10.07 -5.66
N LYS A 179 -10.25 10.09 -6.64
CA LYS A 179 -8.81 9.95 -6.40
C LYS A 179 -8.36 10.97 -5.35
N TRP A 180 -7.80 10.45 -4.26
CA TRP A 180 -7.16 11.31 -3.30
C TRP A 180 -5.75 11.65 -3.79
N VAL A 181 -5.44 12.94 -3.81
CA VAL A 181 -4.11 13.45 -4.12
C VAL A 181 -3.66 14.25 -2.90
N PRO A 182 -2.51 13.91 -2.29
CA PRO A 182 -1.99 14.71 -1.19
C PRO A 182 -1.83 16.16 -1.65
N ALA A 183 -2.20 17.11 -0.78
CA ALA A 183 -1.86 18.49 -1.04
C ALA A 183 -0.34 18.59 -1.24
N SER A 184 0.11 19.28 -2.28
CA SER A 184 1.52 19.57 -2.46
C SER A 184 1.96 20.43 -1.26
N GLY A 185 2.58 19.78 -0.27
CA GLY A 185 3.25 20.54 0.79
C GLY A 185 4.21 21.53 0.14
N LYS A 186 4.22 22.78 0.61
CA LYS A 186 5.27 23.71 0.22
C LYS A 186 6.61 22.97 0.37
N LYS A 187 7.39 22.90 -0.70
CA LYS A 187 8.77 22.39 -0.59
C LYS A 187 9.43 23.11 0.57
N GLN A 188 9.93 22.37 1.53
CA GLN A 188 10.65 22.92 2.64
C GLN A 188 11.85 23.71 2.05
N SER A 189 11.71 25.04 2.03
CA SER A 189 12.72 25.95 1.48
C SER A 189 13.95 26.09 2.41
N THR A 190 13.83 25.58 3.62
CA THR A 190 14.84 25.65 4.68
C THR A 190 15.72 24.39 4.73
N ARG A 191 16.12 23.86 3.56
CA ARG A 191 17.13 22.80 3.58
C ARG A 191 18.46 23.37 4.08
N MET A 192 19.00 22.74 5.10
CA MET A 192 20.35 23.03 5.56
C MET A 192 21.32 22.86 4.38
N LYS A 193 22.17 23.85 4.18
CA LYS A 193 23.23 23.81 3.17
C LYS A 193 24.52 23.29 3.79
N LYS A 194 25.21 22.46 3.04
CA LYS A 194 26.56 21.99 3.42
C LYS A 194 27.51 23.17 3.27
N VAL A 195 28.28 23.45 4.29
CA VAL A 195 29.45 24.37 4.21
C VAL A 195 30.67 23.62 4.72
N SER A 196 31.79 23.78 4.07
CA SER A 196 33.04 23.07 4.38
C SER A 196 34.25 23.97 4.21
N CYS A 197 35.31 23.61 4.89
CA CYS A 197 36.64 24.18 4.66
C CYS A 197 37.34 23.41 3.55
N THR A 198 37.87 24.10 2.56
CA THR A 198 38.56 23.49 1.42
C THR A 198 40.09 23.42 1.62
N SER A 199 40.61 23.87 2.77
CA SER A 199 42.06 23.97 3.03
C SER A 199 42.66 22.73 3.69
N HIS A 200 41.88 21.65 3.85
CA HIS A 200 42.32 20.40 4.48
C HIS A 200 42.35 19.29 3.43
N ASP A 201 43.49 18.71 3.18
CA ASP A 201 43.65 17.51 2.36
C ASP A 201 43.17 16.28 3.20
N GLY A 202 41.95 15.78 2.89
CA GLY A 202 41.44 14.51 3.40
C GLY A 202 40.45 14.55 4.58
N ASP A 203 40.52 15.54 5.45
CA ASP A 203 39.57 15.68 6.60
C ASP A 203 38.80 17.01 6.48
N GLU A 204 37.76 17.00 5.64
CA GLU A 204 36.88 18.17 5.50
C GLU A 204 36.11 18.45 6.79
N TYR A 205 36.31 19.62 7.40
CA TYR A 205 35.38 20.09 8.44
C TYR A 205 34.08 20.53 7.80
N ILE A 206 33.02 19.78 8.06
CA ILE A 206 31.71 19.95 7.45
C ILE A 206 30.68 20.32 8.49
N ILE A 207 29.91 21.38 8.24
CA ILE A 207 28.69 21.69 9.00
C ILE A 207 27.53 21.95 8.06
N TYR A 208 26.32 21.90 8.62
CA TYR A 208 25.11 22.20 7.89
C TYR A 208 24.43 23.43 8.48
N MET A 209 24.16 24.44 7.65
CA MET A 209 23.58 25.71 8.05
C MET A 209 22.31 26.04 7.26
N SER A 210 21.36 26.73 7.90
CA SER A 210 20.23 27.30 7.18
C SER A 210 20.69 28.51 6.32
N ARG A 211 19.93 28.78 5.25
CA ARG A 211 20.23 29.96 4.40
C ARG A 211 20.30 31.26 5.21
N THR A 212 19.40 31.46 6.15
CA THR A 212 19.37 32.63 7.02
C THR A 212 20.61 32.75 7.92
N GLN A 213 21.14 31.62 8.39
CA GLN A 213 22.40 31.61 9.15
C GLN A 213 23.59 31.94 8.27
N MET A 214 23.63 31.40 7.05
CA MET A 214 24.68 31.70 6.08
C MET A 214 24.72 33.20 5.68
N GLU A 215 23.56 33.83 5.53
CA GLU A 215 23.43 35.27 5.23
C GLU A 215 23.94 36.15 6.38
N ARG A 216 23.96 35.65 7.60
CA ARG A 216 24.55 36.32 8.78
C ARG A 216 26.05 36.12 8.90
N GLY A 217 26.62 35.24 8.13
CA GLY A 217 28.01 34.86 8.11
C GLY A 217 28.27 33.39 8.38
N THR A 218 29.27 32.83 7.79
CA THR A 218 29.72 31.46 8.02
C THR A 218 30.71 31.42 9.18
N PRO A 219 30.70 30.40 10.03
CA PRO A 219 31.69 30.24 11.10
C PRO A 219 33.09 29.99 10.50
N MET A 220 34.09 30.26 11.28
CA MET A 220 35.48 29.97 10.96
C MET A 220 35.78 28.48 11.15
N CYS A 221 36.68 27.94 10.35
CA CYS A 221 37.13 26.56 10.51
C CYS A 221 37.99 26.43 11.77
N PRO A 222 37.62 25.55 12.73
CA PRO A 222 38.40 25.38 13.95
C PRO A 222 39.70 24.61 13.77
N LEU A 223 39.89 24.00 12.59
CA LEU A 223 41.08 23.20 12.28
C LEU A 223 42.15 24.01 11.51
N CYS A 224 41.79 25.19 11.01
CA CYS A 224 42.75 26.04 10.32
C CYS A 224 43.53 26.92 11.29
N PRO A 225 44.88 27.05 11.15
CA PRO A 225 45.68 27.97 11.94
C PRO A 225 45.37 29.44 11.62
N GLU A 226 44.87 29.72 10.44
CA GLU A 226 44.35 31.01 10.02
C GLU A 226 42.83 31.00 9.99
N THR A 227 42.20 32.12 10.30
CA THR A 227 40.74 32.26 10.34
C THR A 227 40.12 32.20 8.94
N MET A 228 39.95 31.00 8.39
CA MET A 228 39.31 30.82 7.09
C MET A 228 37.79 30.52 7.26
N PRO A 229 36.91 31.28 6.59
CA PRO A 229 35.50 31.04 6.63
C PRO A 229 35.13 29.74 5.92
N LEU A 230 34.14 28.99 6.43
CA LEU A 230 33.59 27.85 5.74
C LEU A 230 32.80 28.31 4.50
N LEU A 231 33.04 27.67 3.36
CA LEU A 231 32.38 28.01 2.11
C LEU A 231 31.21 27.07 1.79
N PRO A 232 30.15 27.58 1.14
CA PRO A 232 29.07 26.74 0.66
C PRO A 232 29.60 25.74 -0.37
N VAL A 233 29.19 24.48 -0.25
CA VAL A 233 29.41 23.46 -1.28
C VAL A 233 28.20 23.47 -2.19
N ASP A 234 28.39 23.89 -3.43
CA ASP A 234 27.35 23.80 -4.46
C ASP A 234 27.05 22.32 -4.75
N ALA A 235 25.74 21.95 -4.69
CA ALA A 235 25.24 20.60 -4.89
C ALA A 235 24.81 20.41 -6.35
#